data_a017cfb8a001aa196d95032d1a054915
#
_entry.id   a017cfb8a001aa196d95032d1a054915
#
_cell.length_a   1.000
_cell.length_b   1.000
_cell.length_c   1.000
_cell.angle_alpha   90.00
_cell.angle_beta   90.00
_cell.angle_gamma   90.00
#
_symmetry.space_group_name_H-M   'P 1'
#
loop_
_entity.id
_entity.type
_entity.pdbx_description
1 polymer ?
#
loop_
_entity_poly.entity_id
_entity_poly.type
_entity_poly.pdbx_seq_one_letter_code
_entity_poly.pdbx_strand_id
1 'polypeptide(L)'
;GGNDELVFDGASFVVDSRGGVEAGSAVVSQLASCKEQVSCWEINSKAPVASLPVAPLPTENEQLFRALVLGVADYARKCGFSSALLGLSGGIDSALVAVIAAAALGGERVQALMMPSPWSSAGSLNDAQALAGRLGLGSRTAEIAALMASFDTTLTPVLEGPPSGLSAENLQSRIRGTLLM
;
A
#
# COMPACT_ATOMS: atom_id res chain seq x y z
N GLY A 1 -5.50 -11.82 -8.10
CA GLY A 1 -4.04 -11.76 -7.97
C GLY A 1 -3.45 -10.58 -8.74
N GLY A 2 -2.24 -10.15 -8.37
CA GLY A 2 -1.50 -9.11 -9.05
C GLY A 2 -0.49 -9.68 -10.05
N ASN A 3 -0.26 -8.97 -11.14
CA ASN A 3 0.79 -9.27 -12.10
C ASN A 3 1.33 -7.96 -12.66
N ASP A 4 2.59 -7.64 -12.35
CA ASP A 4 3.23 -6.35 -12.63
C ASP A 4 2.37 -5.17 -12.13
N GLU A 5 1.92 -4.30 -13.04
CA GLU A 5 1.07 -3.14 -12.73
C GLU A 5 -0.43 -3.48 -12.65
N LEU A 6 -0.81 -4.73 -12.92
CA LEU A 6 -2.21 -5.15 -12.97
C LEU A 6 -2.61 -5.90 -11.72
N VAL A 7 -3.77 -5.55 -11.18
CA VAL A 7 -4.44 -6.29 -10.10
C VAL A 7 -5.78 -6.80 -10.62
N PHE A 8 -5.95 -8.12 -10.59
CA PHE A 8 -7.18 -8.79 -11.00
C PHE A 8 -8.07 -9.01 -9.79
N ASP A 9 -9.28 -8.48 -9.85
CA ASP A 9 -10.29 -8.56 -8.77
C ASP A 9 -10.96 -9.95 -8.66
N GLY A 10 -10.81 -10.75 -9.71
CA GLY A 10 -11.42 -12.06 -9.78
C GLY A 10 -12.85 -12.04 -10.30
N ALA A 11 -13.69 -11.15 -9.90
CA ALA A 11 -15.11 -10.90 -10.25
C ALA A 11 -15.69 -11.77 -11.42
N SER A 12 -15.39 -13.07 -11.39
CA SER A 12 -15.84 -14.02 -12.42
C SER A 12 -17.34 -14.25 -12.33
N PHE A 13 -18.02 -14.29 -13.45
CA PHE A 13 -19.44 -14.54 -13.51
C PHE A 13 -19.80 -15.50 -14.66
N VAL A 14 -20.94 -16.15 -14.54
CA VAL A 14 -21.48 -17.03 -15.56
C VAL A 14 -22.77 -16.40 -16.09
N VAL A 15 -22.90 -16.34 -17.42
CA VAL A 15 -24.08 -15.82 -18.10
C VAL A 15 -24.84 -17.00 -18.72
N ASP A 16 -26.14 -17.06 -18.53
CA ASP A 16 -26.98 -18.08 -19.17
C ASP A 16 -27.22 -17.81 -20.67
N SER A 17 -27.91 -18.72 -21.33
CA SER A 17 -28.21 -18.61 -22.75
C SER A 17 -29.18 -17.46 -23.11
N ARG A 18 -29.80 -16.81 -22.12
CA ARG A 18 -30.70 -15.66 -22.29
C ARG A 18 -29.98 -14.33 -22.06
N GLY A 19 -28.70 -14.35 -21.77
CA GLY A 19 -27.87 -13.14 -21.50
C GLY A 19 -28.16 -12.51 -20.15
N GLY A 20 -28.94 -13.17 -19.29
CA GLY A 20 -29.13 -12.74 -17.90
C GLY A 20 -27.94 -13.17 -17.06
N VAL A 21 -27.40 -12.25 -16.27
CA VAL A 21 -26.63 -12.63 -15.07
C VAL A 21 -27.67 -13.11 -14.10
N GLU A 22 -28.03 -14.38 -14.15
CA GLU A 22 -29.06 -14.93 -13.26
C GLU A 22 -28.62 -14.74 -11.80
N ALA A 23 -29.60 -14.45 -10.97
CA ALA A 23 -29.49 -14.53 -9.53
C ALA A 23 -28.91 -15.91 -9.19
N GLY A 24 -27.62 -16.00 -8.96
CA GLY A 24 -26.92 -17.26 -8.79
C GLY A 24 -25.60 -17.38 -9.54
N SER A 25 -25.32 -16.51 -10.47
CA SER A 25 -23.96 -16.34 -10.94
C SER A 25 -23.17 -15.81 -9.75
N ALA A 26 -22.42 -16.70 -9.09
CA ALA A 26 -21.55 -16.26 -8.02
C ALA A 26 -20.53 -15.28 -8.62
N VAL A 27 -20.70 -14.00 -8.36
CA VAL A 27 -19.63 -13.05 -8.58
C VAL A 27 -18.58 -13.39 -7.53
N VAL A 28 -17.59 -14.17 -7.93
CA VAL A 28 -16.49 -14.54 -7.04
C VAL A 28 -15.46 -13.43 -7.13
N SER A 29 -15.55 -12.46 -6.22
CA SER A 29 -14.53 -11.43 -6.10
C SER A 29 -13.40 -11.95 -5.22
N GLN A 30 -12.21 -12.08 -5.78
CA GLN A 30 -11.00 -12.40 -5.03
C GLN A 30 -10.70 -11.31 -3.98
N LEU A 31 -11.09 -10.06 -4.25
CA LEU A 31 -10.98 -8.95 -3.31
C LEU A 31 -11.86 -9.15 -2.06
N ALA A 32 -12.97 -9.87 -2.18
CA ALA A 32 -13.85 -10.14 -1.05
C ALA A 32 -13.32 -11.24 -0.13
N SER A 33 -12.62 -12.24 -0.69
CA SER A 33 -12.20 -13.43 0.06
C SER A 33 -10.70 -13.53 0.29
N CYS A 34 -9.87 -12.80 -0.49
CA CYS A 34 -8.40 -12.93 -0.54
C CYS A 34 -7.91 -14.37 -0.75
N LYS A 35 -8.76 -15.25 -1.30
CA LYS A 35 -8.47 -16.66 -1.54
C LYS A 35 -8.82 -17.02 -2.98
N GLU A 36 -8.04 -17.94 -3.56
CA GLU A 36 -8.42 -18.57 -4.82
C GLU A 36 -9.69 -19.38 -4.62
N GLN A 37 -10.64 -19.23 -5.54
CA GLN A 37 -11.86 -20.01 -5.55
C GLN A 37 -11.99 -20.74 -6.89
N VAL A 38 -12.34 -22.01 -6.80
CA VAL A 38 -12.66 -22.85 -7.94
C VAL A 38 -14.13 -23.21 -7.84
N SER A 39 -14.88 -22.89 -8.88
CA SER A 39 -16.30 -23.22 -8.99
C SER A 39 -16.54 -24.08 -10.22
N CYS A 40 -17.32 -25.14 -10.06
CA CYS A 40 -17.71 -26.03 -11.15
C CYS A 40 -19.20 -25.85 -11.44
N TRP A 41 -19.55 -25.68 -12.70
CA TRP A 41 -20.93 -25.63 -13.16
C TRP A 41 -21.19 -26.76 -14.14
N GLU A 42 -22.32 -27.41 -14.00
CA GLU A 42 -22.82 -28.37 -14.98
C GLU A 42 -23.59 -27.60 -16.08
N ILE A 43 -23.05 -27.58 -17.29
CA ILE A 43 -23.69 -26.91 -18.43
C ILE A 43 -24.75 -27.85 -18.98
N ASN A 44 -26.00 -27.70 -18.51
CA ASN A 44 -27.17 -28.41 -19.06
C ASN A 44 -28.17 -27.39 -19.60
N SER A 45 -28.47 -27.49 -20.89
CA SER A 45 -29.37 -26.58 -21.60
C SER A 45 -30.81 -26.56 -21.10
N LYS A 46 -31.18 -27.44 -20.17
CA LYS A 46 -32.55 -27.63 -19.68
C LYS A 46 -32.77 -27.40 -18.19
N ALA A 47 -31.71 -27.26 -17.41
CA ALA A 47 -31.82 -27.03 -15.97
C ALA A 47 -31.38 -25.59 -15.63
N PRO A 48 -32.08 -24.88 -14.72
CA PRO A 48 -31.63 -23.61 -14.24
C PRO A 48 -30.31 -23.83 -13.44
N VAL A 49 -29.32 -22.97 -13.65
CA VAL A 49 -28.10 -22.95 -12.87
C VAL A 49 -28.48 -22.68 -11.41
N ALA A 50 -28.05 -23.56 -10.50
CA ALA A 50 -28.33 -23.38 -9.08
C ALA A 50 -27.83 -22.03 -8.59
N SER A 51 -28.71 -21.23 -7.99
CA SER A 51 -28.36 -19.91 -7.49
C SER A 51 -27.45 -20.02 -6.28
N LEU A 52 -26.21 -19.57 -6.42
CA LEU A 52 -25.34 -19.34 -5.28
C LEU A 52 -25.60 -17.93 -4.71
N PRO A 53 -25.60 -17.77 -3.39
CA PRO A 53 -25.81 -16.44 -2.80
C PRO A 53 -24.70 -15.49 -3.25
N VAL A 54 -25.08 -14.42 -3.95
CA VAL A 54 -24.16 -13.34 -4.32
C VAL A 54 -23.89 -12.52 -3.07
N ALA A 55 -22.66 -12.55 -2.58
CA ALA A 55 -22.26 -11.64 -1.51
C ALA A 55 -22.32 -10.19 -2.04
N PRO A 56 -22.85 -9.23 -1.26
CA PRO A 56 -22.87 -7.84 -1.68
C PRO A 56 -21.43 -7.37 -1.94
N LEU A 57 -21.25 -6.68 -3.07
CA LEU A 57 -19.95 -6.08 -3.37
C LEU A 57 -19.61 -5.01 -2.32
N PRO A 58 -18.35 -4.93 -1.87
CA PRO A 58 -17.91 -3.86 -1.00
C PRO A 58 -18.09 -2.49 -1.66
N THR A 59 -18.05 -1.41 -0.87
CA THR A 59 -18.04 -0.06 -1.43
C THR A 59 -16.83 0.14 -2.36
N GLU A 60 -16.89 1.10 -3.27
CA GLU A 60 -15.81 1.39 -4.21
C GLU A 60 -14.47 1.66 -3.50
N ASN A 61 -14.49 2.46 -2.43
CA ASN A 61 -13.29 2.74 -1.64
C ASN A 61 -12.73 1.49 -0.95
N GLU A 62 -13.59 0.61 -0.48
CA GLU A 62 -13.16 -0.66 0.12
C GLU A 62 -12.58 -1.61 -0.94
N GLN A 63 -13.16 -1.66 -2.13
CA GLN A 63 -12.62 -2.43 -3.25
C GLN A 63 -11.23 -1.91 -3.63
N LEU A 64 -11.05 -0.59 -3.74
CA LEU A 64 -9.76 0.04 -4.02
C LEU A 64 -8.73 -0.30 -2.95
N PHE A 65 -9.09 -0.14 -1.67
CA PHE A 65 -8.19 -0.50 -0.56
C PHE A 65 -7.76 -1.97 -0.61
N ARG A 66 -8.71 -2.88 -0.81
CA ARG A 66 -8.41 -4.33 -0.91
C ARG A 66 -7.55 -4.65 -2.12
N ALA A 67 -7.75 -3.96 -3.25
CA ALA A 67 -6.92 -4.12 -4.45
C ALA A 67 -5.47 -3.69 -4.18
N LEU A 68 -5.25 -2.56 -3.51
CA LEU A 68 -3.93 -2.08 -3.13
C LEU A 68 -3.23 -3.06 -2.17
N VAL A 69 -3.94 -3.55 -1.15
CA VAL A 69 -3.42 -4.56 -0.21
C VAL A 69 -3.04 -5.84 -0.94
N LEU A 70 -3.91 -6.33 -1.84
CA LEU A 70 -3.65 -7.53 -2.63
C LEU A 70 -2.43 -7.36 -3.54
N GLY A 71 -2.31 -6.20 -4.21
CA GLY A 71 -1.17 -5.89 -5.08
C GLY A 71 0.15 -5.94 -4.32
N VAL A 72 0.23 -5.29 -3.16
CA VAL A 72 1.44 -5.29 -2.31
C VAL A 72 1.75 -6.69 -1.79
N ALA A 73 0.75 -7.42 -1.28
CA ALA A 73 0.96 -8.77 -0.75
C ALA A 73 1.44 -9.76 -1.82
N ASP A 74 0.83 -9.73 -3.01
CA ASP A 74 1.21 -10.60 -4.13
C ASP A 74 2.60 -10.26 -4.67
N TYR A 75 2.92 -8.99 -4.81
CA TYR A 75 4.24 -8.55 -5.23
C TYR A 75 5.32 -9.03 -4.25
N ALA A 76 5.14 -8.76 -2.95
CA ALA A 76 6.09 -9.20 -1.92
C ALA A 76 6.28 -10.72 -1.95
N ARG A 77 5.19 -11.48 -2.03
CA ARG A 77 5.21 -12.94 -2.09
C ARG A 77 5.97 -13.46 -3.31
N LYS A 78 5.70 -12.90 -4.50
CA LYS A 78 6.33 -13.31 -5.77
C LYS A 78 7.81 -12.96 -5.83
N CYS A 79 8.20 -11.83 -5.26
CA CYS A 79 9.60 -11.41 -5.17
C CYS A 79 10.36 -12.03 -4.00
N GLY A 80 9.70 -12.79 -3.12
CA GLY A 80 10.30 -13.40 -1.95
C GLY A 80 10.61 -12.41 -0.81
N PHE A 81 9.98 -11.24 -0.80
CA PHE A 81 10.13 -10.27 0.28
C PHE A 81 9.32 -10.68 1.50
N SER A 82 9.98 -10.78 2.63
CA SER A 82 9.35 -11.16 3.91
C SER A 82 9.00 -9.96 4.79
N SER A 83 9.54 -8.78 4.52
CA SER A 83 9.34 -7.55 5.27
C SER A 83 9.40 -6.32 4.37
N ALA A 84 8.95 -5.19 4.88
CA ALA A 84 9.02 -3.91 4.20
C ALA A 84 9.57 -2.82 5.14
N LEU A 85 10.28 -1.85 4.56
CA LEU A 85 10.72 -0.62 5.21
C LEU A 85 10.03 0.55 4.51
N LEU A 86 9.50 1.50 5.28
CA LEU A 86 8.89 2.71 4.74
C LEU A 86 9.27 3.95 5.56
N GLY A 87 9.28 5.10 4.91
CA GLY A 87 9.40 6.40 5.57
C GLY A 87 8.05 6.85 6.11
N LEU A 88 7.99 7.19 7.40
CA LEU A 88 6.76 7.68 8.04
C LEU A 88 6.97 9.12 8.51
N SER A 89 6.27 10.07 7.87
CA SER A 89 6.45 11.50 8.08
C SER A 89 5.43 12.13 9.03
N GLY A 90 4.33 11.42 9.33
CA GLY A 90 3.16 11.97 10.00
C GLY A 90 2.16 12.64 9.05
N GLY A 91 2.46 12.71 7.74
CA GLY A 91 1.51 13.15 6.70
C GLY A 91 0.60 12.01 6.25
N ILE A 92 -0.56 12.39 5.68
CA ILE A 92 -1.62 11.45 5.28
C ILE A 92 -1.15 10.41 4.25
N ASP A 93 -0.31 10.79 3.30
CA ASP A 93 0.14 9.88 2.24
C ASP A 93 1.01 8.76 2.83
N SER A 94 1.98 9.10 3.68
CA SER A 94 2.82 8.10 4.36
C SER A 94 2.01 7.24 5.33
N ALA A 95 0.98 7.81 5.95
CA ALA A 95 0.06 7.09 6.83
C ALA A 95 -0.74 6.04 6.04
N LEU A 96 -1.28 6.42 4.87
CA LEU A 96 -2.02 5.49 3.99
C LEU A 96 -1.12 4.34 3.51
N VAL A 97 0.11 4.64 3.10
CA VAL A 97 1.09 3.62 2.70
C VAL A 97 1.37 2.66 3.86
N ALA A 98 1.52 3.17 5.09
CA ALA A 98 1.75 2.34 6.27
C ALA A 98 0.57 1.42 6.58
N VAL A 99 -0.68 1.92 6.46
CA VAL A 99 -1.91 1.11 6.65
C VAL A 99 -2.00 0.00 5.61
N ILE A 100 -1.74 0.29 4.33
CA ILE A 100 -1.75 -0.71 3.26
C ILE A 100 -0.66 -1.76 3.48
N ALA A 101 0.56 -1.34 3.83
CA ALA A 101 1.68 -2.25 4.08
C ALA A 101 1.39 -3.18 5.28
N ALA A 102 0.87 -2.63 6.38
CA ALA A 102 0.47 -3.40 7.56
C ALA A 102 -0.64 -4.41 7.24
N ALA A 103 -1.64 -4.01 6.45
CA ALA A 103 -2.72 -4.90 6.03
C ALA A 103 -2.24 -6.01 5.08
N ALA A 104 -1.24 -5.72 4.23
CA ALA A 104 -0.72 -6.66 3.26
C ALA A 104 0.26 -7.68 3.85
N LEU A 105 1.11 -7.26 4.77
CA LEU A 105 2.24 -8.05 5.26
C LEU A 105 2.11 -8.48 6.73
N GLY A 106 1.29 -7.78 7.50
CA GLY A 106 1.26 -7.85 8.96
C GLY A 106 2.18 -6.78 9.57
N GLY A 107 1.70 -6.11 10.62
CA GLY A 107 2.40 -4.97 11.22
C GLY A 107 3.82 -5.32 11.69
N GLU A 108 4.00 -6.50 12.26
CA GLU A 108 5.28 -7.01 12.75
C GLU A 108 6.37 -7.16 11.67
N ARG A 109 5.97 -7.23 10.41
CA ARG A 109 6.88 -7.35 9.24
C ARG A 109 7.14 -6.02 8.55
N VAL A 110 6.56 -4.93 9.05
CA VAL A 110 6.74 -3.59 8.50
C VAL A 110 7.54 -2.74 9.47
N GLN A 111 8.61 -2.11 8.98
CA GLN A 111 9.42 -1.18 9.72
C GLN A 111 9.15 0.24 9.24
N ALA A 112 8.88 1.14 10.16
CA ALA A 112 8.71 2.57 9.89
C ALA A 112 9.98 3.33 10.29
N LEU A 113 10.56 4.09 9.36
CA LEU A 113 11.67 4.99 9.62
C LEU A 113 11.18 6.43 9.61
N MET A 114 11.22 7.08 10.76
CA MET A 114 10.96 8.51 10.90
C MET A 114 12.26 9.28 10.69
N MET A 115 12.25 10.25 9.77
CA MET A 115 13.45 11.00 9.36
C MET A 115 13.19 12.51 9.53
N PRO A 116 13.13 12.99 10.79
CA PRO A 116 12.86 14.41 11.03
C PRO A 116 14.02 15.28 10.54
N SER A 117 13.67 16.42 9.96
CA SER A 117 14.57 17.53 9.65
C SER A 117 14.43 18.61 10.74
N PRO A 118 15.30 19.62 10.79
CA PRO A 118 15.16 20.74 11.71
C PRO A 118 13.83 21.49 11.63
N TRP A 119 13.11 21.35 10.50
CA TRP A 119 11.82 22.01 10.29
C TRP A 119 10.62 21.07 10.52
N SER A 120 10.86 19.81 10.88
CA SER A 120 9.78 18.87 11.18
C SER A 120 9.07 19.27 12.48
N SER A 121 7.74 19.29 12.47
CA SER A 121 6.99 19.61 13.68
C SER A 121 7.00 18.44 14.68
N ALA A 122 6.99 18.74 15.96
CA ALA A 122 6.84 17.72 17.00
C ALA A 122 5.51 16.97 16.87
N GLY A 123 4.44 17.64 16.42
CA GLY A 123 3.14 17.04 16.16
C GLY A 123 3.21 15.95 15.12
N SER A 124 3.84 16.21 13.97
CA SER A 124 3.99 15.21 12.92
C SER A 124 4.78 13.96 13.38
N LEU A 125 5.80 14.15 14.21
CA LEU A 125 6.57 13.02 14.76
C LEU A 125 5.72 12.20 15.73
N ASN A 126 4.96 12.86 16.60
CA ASN A 126 4.05 12.20 17.54
C ASN A 126 2.95 11.41 16.80
N ASP A 127 2.38 11.99 15.74
CA ASP A 127 1.37 11.34 14.91
C ASP A 127 1.94 10.09 14.22
N ALA A 128 3.16 10.19 13.68
CA ALA A 128 3.87 9.05 13.08
C ALA A 128 4.10 7.93 14.10
N GLN A 129 4.56 8.25 15.30
CA GLN A 129 4.79 7.27 16.38
C GLN A 129 3.49 6.62 16.84
N ALA A 130 2.44 7.43 17.03
CA ALA A 130 1.12 6.92 17.43
C ALA A 130 0.54 5.97 16.39
N LEU A 131 0.66 6.31 15.10
CA LEU A 131 0.21 5.45 14.01
C LEU A 131 1.01 4.14 13.96
N ALA A 132 2.34 4.20 14.03
CA ALA A 132 3.19 3.02 14.06
C ALA A 132 2.80 2.08 15.21
N GLY A 133 2.57 2.62 16.40
CA GLY A 133 2.11 1.85 17.57
C GLY A 133 0.73 1.20 17.35
N ARG A 134 -0.23 1.93 16.77
CA ARG A 134 -1.58 1.39 16.47
C ARG A 134 -1.57 0.27 15.44
N LEU A 135 -0.67 0.34 14.48
CA LEU A 135 -0.54 -0.67 13.43
C LEU A 135 0.41 -1.82 13.81
N GLY A 136 1.05 -1.76 14.98
CA GLY A 136 2.01 -2.76 15.42
C GLY A 136 3.29 -2.79 14.60
N LEU A 137 3.69 -1.64 14.01
CA LEU A 137 4.93 -1.54 13.23
C LEU A 137 6.14 -1.42 14.15
N GLY A 138 7.26 -2.00 13.74
CA GLY A 138 8.55 -1.59 14.27
C GLY A 138 8.84 -0.14 13.84
N SER A 139 9.36 0.69 14.77
CA SER A 139 9.65 2.08 14.43
C SER A 139 11.05 2.51 14.91
N ARG A 140 11.72 3.31 14.09
CA ARG A 140 13.03 3.90 14.39
C ARG A 140 13.05 5.35 13.92
N THR A 141 13.92 6.15 14.53
CA THR A 141 14.14 7.55 14.15
C THR A 141 15.58 7.73 13.71
N ALA A 142 15.77 8.38 12.57
CA ALA A 142 17.07 8.81 12.05
C ALA A 142 16.98 10.30 11.68
N GLU A 143 17.53 11.15 12.51
CA GLU A 143 17.57 12.59 12.25
C GLU A 143 18.46 12.91 11.05
N ILE A 144 17.95 13.71 10.11
CA ILE A 144 18.69 14.08 8.89
C ILE A 144 19.44 15.40 8.98
N ALA A 145 19.38 16.10 10.12
CA ALA A 145 19.98 17.41 10.30
C ALA A 145 21.49 17.44 10.00
N ALA A 146 22.25 16.45 10.46
CA ALA A 146 23.69 16.36 10.22
C ALA A 146 24.02 16.16 8.74
N LEU A 147 23.25 15.34 8.03
CA LEU A 147 23.41 15.14 6.59
C LEU A 147 23.11 16.41 5.82
N MET A 148 22.04 17.12 6.18
CA MET A 148 21.71 18.40 5.56
C MET A 148 22.82 19.43 5.75
N ALA A 149 23.34 19.59 6.98
CA ALA A 149 24.45 20.50 7.27
C ALA A 149 25.72 20.15 6.45
N SER A 150 25.98 18.88 6.24
CA SER A 150 27.10 18.42 5.39
C SER A 150 26.91 18.84 3.93
N PHE A 151 25.70 18.70 3.38
CA PHE A 151 25.38 19.18 2.05
C PHE A 151 25.46 20.71 1.94
N ASP A 152 24.96 21.44 2.93
CA ASP A 152 25.04 22.91 2.97
C ASP A 152 26.49 23.36 2.93
N THR A 153 27.35 22.75 3.74
CA THR A 153 28.79 23.05 3.77
C THR A 153 29.45 22.79 2.42
N THR A 154 29.07 21.70 1.76
CA THR A 154 29.67 21.31 0.46
C THR A 154 29.16 22.18 -0.71
N LEU A 155 27.89 22.55 -0.69
CA LEU A 155 27.25 23.25 -1.82
C LEU A 155 27.36 24.77 -1.73
N THR A 156 27.49 25.34 -0.54
CA THR A 156 27.58 26.81 -0.34
C THR A 156 28.68 27.45 -1.20
N PRO A 157 29.89 26.92 -1.35
CA PRO A 157 30.92 27.52 -2.20
C PRO A 157 30.60 27.44 -3.69
N VAL A 158 29.75 26.51 -4.11
CA VAL A 158 29.39 26.26 -5.52
C VAL A 158 28.16 27.10 -5.93
N LEU A 159 27.22 27.28 -4.98
CA LEU A 159 25.94 27.95 -5.25
C LEU A 159 25.91 29.41 -4.78
N GLU A 160 27.07 29.93 -4.30
CA GLU A 160 27.17 31.27 -3.70
C GLU A 160 26.22 31.47 -2.50
N GLY A 161 25.82 30.38 -1.84
CA GLY A 161 24.95 30.35 -0.68
C GLY A 161 24.39 28.94 -0.40
N PRO A 162 23.79 28.70 0.77
CA PRO A 162 23.20 27.41 1.09
C PRO A 162 22.01 27.12 0.19
N PRO A 163 21.73 25.84 -0.13
CA PRO A 163 20.52 25.45 -0.85
C PRO A 163 19.27 26.03 -0.19
N SER A 164 18.39 26.62 -0.98
CA SER A 164 17.19 27.29 -0.47
C SER A 164 15.96 26.96 -1.33
N GLY A 165 14.77 27.18 -0.78
CA GLY A 165 13.50 26.92 -1.48
C GLY A 165 13.40 25.49 -2.00
N LEU A 166 13.00 25.33 -3.24
CA LEU A 166 12.73 24.04 -3.86
C LEU A 166 13.96 23.10 -3.89
N SER A 167 15.18 23.67 -4.04
CA SER A 167 16.40 22.86 -4.03
C SER A 167 16.68 22.24 -2.65
N ALA A 168 16.40 22.96 -1.56
CA ALA A 168 16.52 22.42 -0.20
C ALA A 168 15.47 21.32 0.07
N GLU A 169 14.24 21.50 -0.38
CA GLU A 169 13.18 20.49 -0.27
C GLU A 169 13.52 19.21 -1.04
N ASN A 170 13.99 19.35 -2.27
CA ASN A 170 14.44 18.24 -3.10
C ASN A 170 15.63 17.50 -2.47
N LEU A 171 16.57 18.23 -1.86
CA LEU A 171 17.71 17.64 -1.16
C LEU A 171 17.24 16.77 0.02
N GLN A 172 16.33 17.28 0.86
CA GLN A 172 15.75 16.51 1.94
C GLN A 172 15.08 15.22 1.45
N SER A 173 14.31 15.32 0.38
CA SER A 173 13.63 14.14 -0.21
C SER A 173 14.63 13.08 -0.66
N ARG A 174 15.74 13.48 -1.29
CA ARG A 174 16.80 12.57 -1.73
C ARG A 174 17.58 11.96 -0.57
N ILE A 175 17.90 12.74 0.46
CA ILE A 175 18.53 12.23 1.70
C ILE A 175 17.67 11.13 2.29
N ARG A 176 16.35 11.38 2.45
CA ARG A 176 15.42 10.37 2.98
C ARG A 176 15.32 9.14 2.10
N GLY A 177 15.26 9.32 0.77
CA GLY A 177 15.25 8.20 -0.18
C GLY A 177 16.52 7.34 -0.06
N THR A 178 17.70 7.96 0.07
CA THR A 178 18.96 7.24 0.23
C THR A 178 19.03 6.46 1.54
N LEU A 179 18.47 6.99 2.63
CA LEU A 179 18.43 6.30 3.92
C LEU A 179 17.47 5.10 3.96
N LEU A 180 16.54 5.02 3.03
CA LEU A 180 15.59 3.90 2.90
C LEU A 180 16.13 2.77 2.02
N MET A 181 17.20 3.00 1.27
CA MET A 181 17.87 2.00 0.44
C MET A 181 18.87 1.17 1.23
#